data_ef88f85d2c8e9ca12ed6df44f41a1bd1
#
_entry.id   ef88f85d2c8e9ca12ed6df44f41a1bd1
#
_cell.length_a   1.000
_cell.length_b   1.000
_cell.length_c   1.000
_cell.angle_alpha   90.00
_cell.angle_beta   90.00
_cell.angle_gamma   90.00
#
_symmetry.space_group_name_H-M   'P 1'
#
loop_
_entity.id
_entity.type
_entity.pdbx_description
1 polymer ?
#
loop_
_entity_poly.entity_id
_entity_poly.type
_entity_poly.pdbx_seq_one_letter_code
_entity_poly.pdbx_strand_id
1 'polypeptide(L)'
;MKRFFVGLVCSMLLIACGGSKTGVTEDVAPADSVQTTSVDSTANDSIADLLANIPMPKAADELFDDFIFNFAANKSLQMERILFPLKTTKAGKEGKIEKGEWKMERYFMRQDYYTLLFDSEKQMEVVKDTSLNHAIVEMIYFNTGAVVQHIFDRLRGAWMLTSINTIPISQSTNRSFLEFYHQFATDHDFQLESLNETIEFEGPDPDDDFARMEGLISSDTWEAFAPELPQKMIFNIIYGQPHKSGNKKIFVLRGIANGMELEMGFVKKDGKWKLTKLTT
;
A
#
# COMPACT_ATOMS: atom_id res chain seq x y z
N MET A 1 -14.50 29.84 -34.07
CA MET A 1 -14.97 29.47 -35.42
C MET A 1 -14.27 28.21 -35.90
N LYS A 2 -15.10 27.25 -36.32
CA LYS A 2 -14.81 26.03 -37.10
C LYS A 2 -14.05 24.88 -36.42
N ARG A 3 -14.88 23.91 -36.03
CA ARG A 3 -14.62 22.51 -35.73
C ARG A 3 -14.13 21.76 -36.98
N PHE A 4 -13.18 20.81 -36.81
CA PHE A 4 -13.03 19.73 -37.79
C PHE A 4 -13.03 18.39 -37.01
N PHE A 5 -14.12 17.63 -37.25
CA PHE A 5 -14.23 16.22 -37.01
C PHE A 5 -13.61 15.46 -38.20
N VAL A 6 -12.74 14.49 -37.92
CA VAL A 6 -12.37 13.47 -38.92
C VAL A 6 -12.72 12.12 -38.34
N GLY A 7 -13.81 11.55 -38.84
CA GLY A 7 -14.19 10.18 -38.58
C GLY A 7 -13.43 9.23 -39.49
N LEU A 8 -12.87 8.16 -38.93
CA LEU A 8 -12.31 7.05 -39.68
C LEU A 8 -13.27 5.85 -39.60
N VAL A 9 -13.91 5.55 -40.71
CA VAL A 9 -14.74 4.35 -40.95
C VAL A 9 -13.80 3.22 -41.37
N CYS A 10 -13.75 2.13 -40.62
CA CYS A 10 -13.06 0.92 -41.04
C CYS A 10 -14.05 -0.15 -41.46
N SER A 11 -14.03 -0.47 -42.73
CA SER A 11 -14.91 -1.43 -43.40
C SER A 11 -14.48 -2.87 -43.12
N MET A 12 -15.45 -3.72 -42.78
CA MET A 12 -15.30 -5.17 -42.75
C MET A 12 -15.26 -5.73 -44.16
N LEU A 13 -14.30 -6.57 -44.46
CA LEU A 13 -14.29 -7.46 -45.63
C LEU A 13 -14.51 -8.90 -45.17
N LEU A 14 -15.67 -9.45 -45.49
CA LEU A 14 -15.98 -10.88 -45.45
C LEU A 14 -15.40 -11.56 -46.68
N ILE A 15 -14.61 -12.62 -46.52
CA ILE A 15 -14.27 -13.53 -47.60
C ILE A 15 -14.83 -14.91 -47.25
N ALA A 16 -15.80 -15.33 -48.02
CA ALA A 16 -16.35 -16.67 -48.05
C ALA A 16 -15.75 -17.45 -49.23
N CYS A 17 -15.33 -18.70 -49.01
CA CYS A 17 -15.14 -19.76 -50.02
C CYS A 17 -15.18 -21.08 -49.25
N GLY A 18 -15.89 -22.01 -49.58
CA GLY A 18 -16.76 -22.66 -50.43
C GLY A 18 -16.27 -24.02 -50.94
N GLY A 19 -16.97 -25.14 -50.59
CA GLY A 19 -16.95 -26.44 -51.26
C GLY A 19 -16.08 -27.54 -50.63
N SER A 20 -16.46 -28.80 -50.43
CA SER A 20 -17.52 -29.66 -50.96
C SER A 20 -17.45 -31.02 -50.23
N LYS A 21 -18.61 -31.52 -49.82
CA LYS A 21 -19.13 -32.89 -49.71
C LYS A 21 -18.22 -34.11 -49.50
N THR A 22 -18.49 -34.90 -48.45
CA THR A 22 -19.16 -36.22 -48.59
C THR A 22 -19.72 -36.62 -47.21
N GLY A 23 -20.95 -37.18 -47.23
CA GLY A 23 -21.73 -37.45 -46.05
C GLY A 23 -21.53 -38.87 -45.49
N VAL A 24 -21.93 -39.02 -44.27
CA VAL A 24 -22.61 -40.22 -43.69
C VAL A 24 -23.50 -39.73 -42.56
N THR A 25 -24.73 -40.17 -42.58
CA THR A 25 -25.80 -39.96 -41.62
C THR A 25 -25.51 -40.69 -40.32
N GLU A 26 -25.86 -40.04 -39.16
CA GLU A 26 -26.67 -40.66 -38.10
C GLU A 26 -26.96 -39.65 -36.96
N ASP A 27 -28.22 -39.63 -36.68
CA ASP A 27 -29.03 -39.36 -35.52
C ASP A 27 -28.85 -38.13 -34.61
N VAL A 28 -29.99 -37.52 -34.47
CA VAL A 28 -30.46 -36.38 -33.71
C VAL A 28 -30.51 -36.62 -32.21
N ALA A 29 -29.99 -35.69 -31.40
CA ALA A 29 -30.55 -35.36 -30.09
C ALA A 29 -30.31 -33.86 -29.77
N PRO A 30 -31.18 -33.19 -29.00
CA PRO A 30 -31.40 -31.76 -29.08
C PRO A 30 -30.40 -30.94 -28.24
N ALA A 31 -30.21 -29.70 -28.69
CA ALA A 31 -29.42 -28.66 -28.06
C ALA A 31 -29.73 -28.47 -26.59
N ASP A 32 -28.70 -28.60 -25.75
CA ASP A 32 -28.75 -28.20 -24.38
C ASP A 32 -28.13 -26.78 -24.27
N SER A 33 -28.90 -25.92 -23.65
CA SER A 33 -28.59 -24.52 -23.44
C SER A 33 -27.34 -24.35 -22.56
N VAL A 34 -26.35 -23.62 -23.04
CA VAL A 34 -25.22 -23.16 -22.23
C VAL A 34 -25.77 -22.22 -21.18
N GLN A 35 -25.99 -22.74 -19.98
CA GLN A 35 -26.14 -21.94 -18.77
C GLN A 35 -24.78 -21.34 -18.43
N THR A 36 -24.68 -20.02 -18.54
CA THR A 36 -23.66 -19.24 -17.87
C THR A 36 -23.78 -19.48 -16.37
N THR A 37 -22.99 -20.39 -15.83
CA THR A 37 -22.81 -20.54 -14.40
C THR A 37 -22.13 -19.27 -13.88
N SER A 38 -22.87 -18.47 -13.12
CA SER A 38 -22.34 -17.45 -12.23
C SER A 38 -21.27 -18.10 -11.35
N VAL A 39 -20.02 -17.62 -11.43
CA VAL A 39 -18.93 -18.04 -10.56
C VAL A 39 -19.34 -17.71 -9.14
N ASP A 40 -19.57 -18.75 -8.37
CA ASP A 40 -20.03 -18.70 -6.98
C ASP A 40 -18.94 -18.05 -6.11
N SER A 41 -19.26 -16.93 -5.49
CA SER A 41 -18.39 -16.20 -4.55
C SER A 41 -17.98 -17.03 -3.32
N THR A 42 -18.66 -18.13 -3.07
CA THR A 42 -18.36 -19.06 -1.96
C THR A 42 -17.07 -19.88 -2.18
N ALA A 43 -16.65 -20.10 -3.43
CA ALA A 43 -15.40 -20.81 -3.73
C ALA A 43 -14.16 -19.98 -3.42
N ASN A 44 -14.23 -18.64 -3.61
CA ASN A 44 -13.14 -17.73 -3.29
C ASN A 44 -12.92 -17.58 -1.77
N ASP A 45 -14.00 -17.57 -0.98
CA ASP A 45 -13.91 -17.53 0.48
C ASP A 45 -13.28 -18.83 1.04
N SER A 46 -13.57 -19.97 0.43
CA SER A 46 -13.00 -21.27 0.81
C SER A 46 -11.49 -21.36 0.55
N ILE A 47 -10.99 -20.82 -0.56
CA ILE A 47 -9.54 -20.78 -0.88
C ILE A 47 -8.81 -19.79 0.05
N ALA A 48 -9.41 -18.63 0.32
CA ALA A 48 -8.86 -17.66 1.26
C ALA A 48 -8.76 -18.23 2.69
N ASP A 49 -9.76 -19.03 3.13
CA ASP A 49 -9.73 -19.70 4.42
C ASP A 49 -8.69 -20.83 4.48
N LEU A 50 -8.47 -21.56 3.39
CA LEU A 50 -7.41 -22.56 3.29
C LEU A 50 -6.02 -21.92 3.35
N LEU A 51 -5.79 -20.84 2.61
CA LEU A 51 -4.54 -20.09 2.65
C LEU A 51 -4.31 -19.45 4.02
N ALA A 52 -5.36 -18.97 4.68
CA ALA A 52 -5.30 -18.39 6.02
C ALA A 52 -4.91 -19.39 7.12
N ASN A 53 -4.99 -20.69 6.87
CA ASN A 53 -4.67 -21.75 7.84
C ASN A 53 -3.33 -22.44 7.57
N ILE A 54 -2.55 -21.99 6.57
CA ILE A 54 -1.19 -22.51 6.34
C ILE A 54 -0.28 -22.03 7.49
N PRO A 55 0.43 -22.91 8.20
CA PRO A 55 1.37 -22.51 9.23
C PRO A 55 2.46 -21.60 8.64
N MET A 56 2.74 -20.49 9.29
CA MET A 56 3.81 -19.60 8.89
C MET A 56 5.17 -20.30 9.00
N PRO A 57 6.04 -20.24 7.97
CA PRO A 57 7.40 -20.75 8.07
C PRO A 57 8.15 -20.06 9.22
N LYS A 58 9.00 -20.79 9.95
CA LYS A 58 9.80 -20.22 11.06
C LYS A 58 10.67 -19.05 10.59
N ALA A 59 11.18 -19.10 9.37
CA ALA A 59 11.97 -18.01 8.76
C ALA A 59 11.18 -16.70 8.60
N ALA A 60 9.85 -16.75 8.50
CA ALA A 60 9.02 -15.55 8.36
C ALA A 60 8.91 -14.71 9.66
N ASP A 61 9.46 -15.18 10.79
CA ASP A 61 9.64 -14.35 12.00
C ASP A 61 10.99 -13.61 12.02
N GLU A 62 11.89 -13.84 11.06
CA GLU A 62 13.20 -13.21 11.05
C GLU A 62 13.11 -11.72 10.72
N LEU A 63 12.39 -11.37 9.67
CA LEU A 63 12.10 -9.99 9.30
C LEU A 63 10.70 -9.58 9.76
N PHE A 64 10.58 -8.34 10.22
CA PHE A 64 9.27 -7.83 10.62
C PHE A 64 8.30 -7.71 9.44
N ASP A 65 8.81 -7.34 8.26
CA ASP A 65 7.99 -7.21 7.05
C ASP A 65 7.37 -8.55 6.66
N ASP A 66 8.15 -9.63 6.64
CA ASP A 66 7.63 -10.97 6.32
C ASP A 66 6.57 -11.39 7.33
N PHE A 67 6.78 -11.10 8.61
CA PHE A 67 5.81 -11.38 9.66
C PHE A 67 4.52 -10.58 9.47
N ILE A 68 4.60 -9.25 9.29
CA ILE A 68 3.40 -8.40 9.29
C ILE A 68 2.49 -8.66 8.08
N PHE A 69 3.06 -8.99 6.90
CA PHE A 69 2.27 -9.40 5.74
C PHE A 69 1.50 -10.69 6.00
N ASN A 70 2.16 -11.71 6.56
CA ASN A 70 1.50 -12.96 6.95
C ASN A 70 0.46 -12.73 8.04
N PHE A 71 0.76 -11.91 9.06
CA PHE A 71 -0.15 -11.57 10.15
C PHE A 71 -1.41 -10.86 9.66
N ALA A 72 -1.27 -9.90 8.72
CA ALA A 72 -2.38 -9.18 8.12
C ALA A 72 -3.29 -10.08 7.26
N ALA A 73 -2.72 -11.10 6.62
CA ALA A 73 -3.45 -12.01 5.73
C ALA A 73 -4.11 -13.18 6.46
N ASN A 74 -3.61 -13.60 7.64
CA ASN A 74 -3.97 -14.87 8.28
C ASN A 74 -4.66 -14.68 9.64
N LYS A 75 -5.94 -15.03 9.71
CA LYS A 75 -6.75 -14.92 10.92
C LYS A 75 -6.25 -15.84 12.05
N SER A 76 -5.87 -17.07 11.74
CA SER A 76 -5.35 -18.01 12.74
C SER A 76 -4.05 -17.50 13.34
N LEU A 77 -3.16 -16.96 12.51
CA LEU A 77 -1.91 -16.34 12.96
C LEU A 77 -2.17 -15.17 13.89
N GLN A 78 -3.15 -14.31 13.60
CA GLN A 78 -3.52 -13.22 14.51
C GLN A 78 -3.96 -13.76 15.86
N MET A 79 -4.81 -14.80 15.88
CA MET A 79 -5.28 -15.39 17.13
C MET A 79 -4.17 -16.07 17.95
N GLU A 80 -3.09 -16.51 17.31
CA GLU A 80 -1.91 -17.11 17.93
C GLU A 80 -0.92 -16.06 18.41
N ARG A 81 -0.74 -14.99 17.62
CA ARG A 81 0.32 -13.97 17.80
C ARG A 81 -0.17 -12.68 18.46
N ILE A 82 -1.32 -12.70 19.13
CA ILE A 82 -1.82 -11.62 19.95
C ILE A 82 -1.74 -12.00 21.42
N LEU A 83 -1.18 -11.12 22.23
CA LEU A 83 -1.12 -11.30 23.69
C LEU A 83 -2.46 -10.90 24.31
N PHE A 84 -3.32 -11.88 24.58
CA PHE A 84 -4.63 -11.63 25.18
C PHE A 84 -4.60 -11.74 26.73
N PRO A 85 -5.38 -10.92 27.47
CA PRO A 85 -6.18 -9.81 26.95
C PRO A 85 -5.30 -8.71 26.36
N LEU A 86 -5.62 -8.28 25.12
CA LEU A 86 -4.82 -7.28 24.40
C LEU A 86 -5.04 -5.90 25.04
N LYS A 87 -3.98 -5.29 25.52
CA LYS A 87 -4.02 -3.96 26.13
C LYS A 87 -4.33 -2.90 25.07
N THR A 88 -5.19 -1.95 25.43
CA THR A 88 -5.50 -0.81 24.57
C THR A 88 -5.39 0.49 25.36
N THR A 89 -4.97 1.56 24.70
CA THR A 89 -5.01 2.93 25.26
C THR A 89 -5.62 3.86 24.22
N LYS A 90 -6.62 4.63 24.62
CA LYS A 90 -7.24 5.63 23.75
C LYS A 90 -7.48 6.92 24.54
N ALA A 91 -6.91 8.02 24.09
CA ALA A 91 -6.97 9.33 24.76
C ALA A 91 -6.59 9.23 26.24
N GLY A 92 -5.56 8.46 26.59
CA GLY A 92 -5.08 8.22 27.94
C GLY A 92 -5.95 7.28 28.79
N LYS A 93 -7.04 6.75 28.26
CA LYS A 93 -7.86 5.74 28.92
C LYS A 93 -7.40 4.34 28.55
N GLU A 94 -7.09 3.54 29.57
CA GLU A 94 -6.74 2.14 29.38
C GLU A 94 -7.99 1.28 29.17
N GLY A 95 -7.81 0.23 28.38
CA GLY A 95 -8.81 -0.78 28.10
C GLY A 95 -8.16 -2.10 27.73
N LYS A 96 -8.95 -3.07 27.39
CA LYS A 96 -8.50 -4.38 26.90
C LYS A 96 -9.49 -4.95 25.91
N ILE A 97 -8.98 -5.83 25.04
CA ILE A 97 -9.78 -6.63 24.12
C ILE A 97 -9.57 -8.10 24.51
N GLU A 98 -10.63 -8.78 24.84
CA GLU A 98 -10.60 -10.22 25.13
C GLU A 98 -10.49 -11.03 23.82
N LYS A 99 -9.96 -12.25 23.92
CA LYS A 99 -9.72 -13.11 22.75
C LYS A 99 -10.96 -13.31 21.87
N GLY A 100 -12.14 -13.45 22.50
CA GLY A 100 -13.41 -13.62 21.79
C GLY A 100 -13.96 -12.35 21.14
N GLU A 101 -13.45 -11.18 21.50
CA GLU A 101 -13.85 -9.88 20.98
C GLU A 101 -12.99 -9.42 19.79
N TRP A 102 -11.85 -10.07 19.58
CA TRP A 102 -10.94 -9.71 18.50
C TRP A 102 -11.60 -9.92 17.13
N LYS A 103 -11.56 -8.86 16.33
CA LYS A 103 -11.91 -8.90 14.91
C LYS A 103 -10.63 -8.81 14.11
N MET A 104 -10.48 -9.70 13.12
CA MET A 104 -9.33 -9.70 12.24
C MET A 104 -9.06 -8.31 11.66
N GLU A 105 -7.86 -7.80 11.88
CA GLU A 105 -7.41 -6.55 11.27
C GLU A 105 -6.60 -6.88 10.01
N ARG A 106 -7.06 -6.36 8.87
CA ARG A 106 -6.43 -6.64 7.57
C ARG A 106 -5.34 -5.65 7.21
N TYR A 107 -5.16 -4.62 8.00
CA TYR A 107 -4.16 -3.57 7.75
C TYR A 107 -4.23 -3.08 6.29
N PHE A 108 -3.08 -2.97 5.65
CA PHE A 108 -2.91 -2.58 4.25
C PHE A 108 -3.41 -3.63 3.23
N MET A 109 -3.73 -4.84 3.64
CA MET A 109 -4.24 -5.90 2.74
C MET A 109 -5.63 -5.60 2.13
N ARG A 110 -6.26 -4.50 2.53
CA ARG A 110 -7.51 -4.00 1.91
C ARG A 110 -7.27 -3.03 0.77
N GLN A 111 -6.03 -2.68 0.54
CA GLN A 111 -5.58 -1.74 -0.48
C GLN A 111 -4.60 -2.45 -1.41
N ASP A 112 -4.40 -1.90 -2.60
CA ASP A 112 -3.43 -2.44 -3.55
C ASP A 112 -2.01 -1.96 -3.24
N TYR A 113 -1.84 -1.10 -2.24
CA TYR A 113 -0.58 -0.49 -1.82
C TYR A 113 -0.52 -0.28 -0.30
N TYR A 114 0.68 -0.03 0.19
CA TYR A 114 0.95 0.47 1.54
C TYR A 114 1.97 1.61 1.49
N THR A 115 2.07 2.35 2.59
CA THR A 115 2.97 3.51 2.66
C THR A 115 3.90 3.39 3.84
N LEU A 116 5.08 4.02 3.73
CA LEU A 116 6.10 4.09 4.77
C LEU A 116 6.68 5.51 4.84
N LEU A 117 7.18 5.88 6.03
CA LEU A 117 7.88 7.14 6.27
C LEU A 117 9.26 6.86 6.87
N PHE A 118 10.30 7.32 6.18
CA PHE A 118 11.68 7.25 6.66
C PHE A 118 12.27 8.65 6.80
N ASP A 119 13.25 8.83 7.69
CA ASP A 119 13.99 10.09 7.85
C ASP A 119 15.24 10.15 6.98
N SER A 120 15.65 9.05 6.38
CA SER A 120 16.80 8.95 5.47
C SER A 120 16.81 7.62 4.71
N GLU A 121 17.54 7.55 3.60
CA GLU A 121 17.81 6.31 2.85
C GLU A 121 18.47 5.23 3.73
N LYS A 122 19.39 5.64 4.60
CA LYS A 122 19.99 4.69 5.56
C LYS A 122 18.96 4.03 6.46
N GLN A 123 17.90 4.75 6.83
CA GLN A 123 16.83 4.20 7.66
C GLN A 123 15.97 3.20 6.87
N MET A 124 15.91 3.29 5.55
CA MET A 124 15.20 2.32 4.72
C MET A 124 15.84 0.92 4.81
N GLU A 125 17.15 0.83 5.07
CA GLU A 125 17.83 -0.46 5.24
C GLU A 125 17.44 -1.21 6.53
N VAL A 126 16.79 -0.54 7.49
CA VAL A 126 16.34 -1.16 8.74
C VAL A 126 15.29 -2.27 8.51
N VAL A 127 14.58 -2.25 7.40
CA VAL A 127 13.61 -3.31 7.03
C VAL A 127 14.28 -4.69 6.91
N LYS A 128 15.59 -4.72 6.67
CA LYS A 128 16.41 -5.95 6.54
C LYS A 128 17.06 -6.38 7.86
N ASP A 129 16.80 -5.65 8.94
CA ASP A 129 17.45 -5.92 10.25
C ASP A 129 16.71 -7.03 11.00
N THR A 130 17.31 -8.22 11.01
CA THR A 130 16.80 -9.39 11.74
C THR A 130 16.93 -9.29 13.28
N SER A 131 17.69 -8.32 13.77
CA SER A 131 17.90 -8.09 15.22
C SER A 131 16.80 -7.26 15.87
N LEU A 132 15.88 -6.70 15.09
CA LEU A 132 14.74 -5.96 15.59
C LEU A 132 13.91 -6.79 16.56
N ASN A 133 13.54 -6.18 17.67
CA ASN A 133 12.69 -6.79 18.69
C ASN A 133 11.44 -5.96 19.04
N HIS A 134 11.27 -4.81 18.40
CA HIS A 134 10.15 -3.89 18.57
C HIS A 134 9.79 -3.25 17.23
N ALA A 135 8.49 -3.15 16.94
CA ALA A 135 7.99 -2.44 15.78
C ALA A 135 6.57 -1.90 16.05
N ILE A 136 6.21 -0.81 15.38
CA ILE A 136 4.89 -0.20 15.50
C ILE A 136 4.31 -0.04 14.12
N VAL A 137 3.15 -0.65 13.86
CA VAL A 137 2.36 -0.40 12.65
C VAL A 137 1.36 0.70 12.95
N GLU A 138 1.47 1.82 12.26
CA GLU A 138 0.60 2.97 12.38
C GLU A 138 -0.44 2.99 11.26
N MET A 139 -1.70 3.16 11.63
CA MET A 139 -2.80 3.50 10.72
C MET A 139 -3.17 4.96 10.98
N ILE A 140 -2.87 5.84 10.04
CA ILE A 140 -2.97 7.29 10.19
C ILE A 140 -4.20 7.77 9.44
N TYR A 141 -5.22 8.20 10.18
CA TYR A 141 -6.51 8.65 9.65
C TYR A 141 -6.59 10.17 9.64
N PHE A 142 -6.49 10.80 8.48
CA PHE A 142 -6.52 12.26 8.35
C PHE A 142 -7.90 12.86 8.64
N ASN A 143 -8.97 12.17 8.26
CA ASN A 143 -10.34 12.64 8.49
C ASN A 143 -10.73 12.73 9.97
N THR A 144 -10.14 11.92 10.83
CA THR A 144 -10.38 11.90 12.28
C THR A 144 -9.25 12.51 13.09
N GLY A 145 -8.12 12.80 12.45
CA GLY A 145 -6.91 13.26 13.10
C GLY A 145 -6.30 12.25 14.07
N ALA A 146 -6.54 10.95 13.86
CA ALA A 146 -6.13 9.89 14.77
C ALA A 146 -5.03 9.01 14.15
N VAL A 147 -4.11 8.53 15.00
CA VAL A 147 -3.12 7.50 14.69
C VAL A 147 -3.40 6.31 15.58
N VAL A 148 -3.69 5.16 14.98
CA VAL A 148 -3.84 3.88 15.68
C VAL A 148 -2.53 3.12 15.53
N GLN A 149 -1.85 2.89 16.65
CA GLN A 149 -0.54 2.25 16.73
C GLN A 149 -0.72 0.81 17.23
N HIS A 150 -0.40 -0.17 16.40
CA HIS A 150 -0.32 -1.58 16.78
C HIS A 150 1.12 -1.88 17.15
N ILE A 151 1.38 -2.19 18.42
CA ILE A 151 2.70 -2.35 18.98
C ILE A 151 3.06 -3.82 19.02
N PHE A 152 4.14 -4.15 18.35
CA PHE A 152 4.65 -5.50 18.24
C PHE A 152 6.00 -5.62 18.96
N ASP A 153 6.14 -6.67 19.75
CA ASP A 153 7.39 -7.02 20.42
C ASP A 153 7.77 -8.46 20.08
N ARG A 154 9.07 -8.72 19.95
CA ARG A 154 9.56 -10.08 19.74
C ARG A 154 9.73 -10.77 21.10
N LEU A 155 8.80 -11.69 21.41
CA LEU A 155 8.79 -12.45 22.64
C LEU A 155 9.21 -13.90 22.37
N ARG A 156 10.32 -14.34 23.00
CA ARG A 156 10.88 -15.69 22.81
C ARG A 156 11.12 -16.05 21.33
N GLY A 157 11.59 -15.08 20.56
CA GLY A 157 11.89 -15.23 19.14
C GLY A 157 10.71 -15.07 18.18
N ALA A 158 9.49 -14.90 18.69
CA ALA A 158 8.29 -14.72 17.88
C ALA A 158 7.74 -13.29 18.00
N TRP A 159 7.29 -12.70 16.90
CA TRP A 159 6.60 -11.42 16.91
C TRP A 159 5.20 -11.57 17.49
N MET A 160 4.84 -10.70 18.41
CA MET A 160 3.55 -10.69 19.10
C MET A 160 2.96 -9.28 19.11
N LEU A 161 1.68 -9.13 18.80
CA LEU A 161 0.94 -7.89 19.07
C LEU A 161 0.70 -7.80 20.57
N THR A 162 1.29 -6.81 21.23
CA THR A 162 1.30 -6.65 22.69
C THR A 162 0.35 -5.57 23.17
N SER A 163 0.09 -4.55 22.35
CA SER A 163 -0.88 -3.49 22.69
C SER A 163 -1.30 -2.68 21.46
N ILE A 164 -2.42 -1.96 21.60
CA ILE A 164 -2.90 -0.97 20.64
C ILE A 164 -3.01 0.37 21.35
N ASN A 165 -2.40 1.41 20.77
CA ASN A 165 -2.49 2.75 21.28
C ASN A 165 -3.14 3.68 20.24
N THR A 166 -4.09 4.51 20.64
CA THR A 166 -4.71 5.50 19.78
C THR A 166 -4.38 6.89 20.29
N ILE A 167 -3.64 7.64 19.48
CA ILE A 167 -3.21 9.01 19.77
C ILE A 167 -3.72 9.98 18.71
N PRO A 168 -3.87 11.28 18.98
CA PRO A 168 -4.09 12.28 17.95
C PRO A 168 -2.82 12.49 17.12
N ILE A 169 -2.94 12.91 15.85
CA ILE A 169 -1.80 13.26 14.97
C ILE A 169 -0.87 14.27 15.66
N SER A 170 -1.41 15.18 16.46
CA SER A 170 -0.64 16.18 17.21
C SER A 170 0.36 15.58 18.23
N GLN A 171 0.21 14.33 18.62
CA GLN A 171 1.13 13.60 19.50
C GLN A 171 2.06 12.63 18.73
N SER A 172 1.87 12.46 17.43
CA SER A 172 2.77 11.65 16.61
C SER A 172 4.16 12.28 16.54
N THR A 173 5.21 11.44 16.52
CA THR A 173 6.59 11.87 16.24
C THR A 173 6.72 12.48 14.86
N ASN A 174 5.86 12.08 13.92
CA ASN A 174 5.79 12.58 12.54
C ASN A 174 4.80 13.75 12.35
N ARG A 175 4.24 14.31 13.43
CA ARG A 175 3.20 15.35 13.38
C ARG A 175 3.42 16.39 12.29
N SER A 176 4.58 17.04 12.29
CA SER A 176 4.87 18.16 11.38
C SER A 176 4.82 17.75 9.90
N PHE A 177 5.24 16.51 9.60
CA PHE A 177 5.17 15.98 8.25
C PHE A 177 3.75 15.52 7.91
N LEU A 178 3.03 14.89 8.82
CA LEU A 178 1.66 14.40 8.59
C LEU A 178 0.68 15.54 8.34
N GLU A 179 0.79 16.65 9.10
CA GLU A 179 -0.01 17.86 8.88
C GLU A 179 0.27 18.47 7.51
N PHE A 180 1.54 18.53 7.12
CA PHE A 180 1.98 18.97 5.79
C PHE A 180 1.49 18.02 4.68
N TYR A 181 1.72 16.71 4.83
CA TYR A 181 1.36 15.72 3.82
C TYR A 181 -0.13 15.74 3.49
N HIS A 182 -0.99 15.89 4.49
CA HIS A 182 -2.43 15.96 4.27
C HIS A 182 -2.80 17.15 3.36
N GLN A 183 -2.24 18.33 3.58
CA GLN A 183 -2.46 19.47 2.71
C GLN A 183 -1.83 19.25 1.33
N PHE A 184 -0.60 18.74 1.26
CA PHE A 184 0.09 18.42 0.02
C PHE A 184 -0.69 17.44 -0.87
N ALA A 185 -1.38 16.47 -0.28
CA ALA A 185 -2.16 15.46 -0.99
C ALA A 185 -3.58 15.92 -1.36
N THR A 186 -4.13 16.96 -0.71
CA THR A 186 -5.53 17.36 -0.88
C THR A 186 -5.73 18.73 -1.51
N ASP A 187 -4.71 19.59 -1.47
CA ASP A 187 -4.76 20.97 -1.95
C ASP A 187 -3.71 21.16 -3.06
N HIS A 188 -4.19 21.32 -4.28
CA HIS A 188 -3.35 21.46 -5.47
C HIS A 188 -2.46 22.71 -5.43
N ASP A 189 -3.01 23.85 -5.02
CA ASP A 189 -2.24 25.09 -4.95
C ASP A 189 -1.14 24.99 -3.89
N PHE A 190 -1.47 24.42 -2.73
CA PHE A 190 -0.50 24.14 -1.69
C PHE A 190 0.56 23.14 -2.14
N GLN A 191 0.18 22.12 -2.94
CA GLN A 191 1.12 21.17 -3.53
C GLN A 191 2.15 21.89 -4.39
N LEU A 192 1.70 22.74 -5.33
CA LEU A 192 2.58 23.52 -6.21
C LEU A 192 3.50 24.46 -5.41
N GLU A 193 2.96 25.16 -4.42
CA GLU A 193 3.77 26.01 -3.52
C GLU A 193 4.79 25.22 -2.71
N SER A 194 4.56 23.92 -2.51
CA SER A 194 5.43 23.02 -1.74
C SER A 194 6.49 22.31 -2.58
N LEU A 195 6.58 22.60 -3.86
CA LEU A 195 7.66 22.10 -4.71
C LEU A 195 8.95 22.91 -4.51
N ASN A 196 10.09 22.26 -4.63
CA ASN A 196 11.36 22.96 -4.83
C ASN A 196 11.42 23.50 -6.27
N GLU A 197 12.27 24.49 -6.55
CA GLU A 197 12.43 25.04 -7.92
C GLU A 197 12.75 23.95 -8.94
N THR A 198 13.57 22.99 -8.53
CA THR A 198 13.88 21.78 -9.28
C THR A 198 13.72 20.57 -8.38
N ILE A 199 13.12 19.51 -8.91
CA ILE A 199 12.90 18.23 -8.25
C ILE A 199 13.78 17.21 -8.95
N GLU A 200 14.65 16.52 -8.21
CA GLU A 200 15.41 15.39 -8.74
C GLU A 200 14.42 14.28 -9.13
N PHE A 201 14.55 13.77 -10.33
CA PHE A 201 13.72 12.69 -10.86
C PHE A 201 14.56 11.48 -11.20
N GLU A 202 14.06 10.33 -10.81
CA GLU A 202 14.58 9.03 -11.23
C GLU A 202 13.38 8.13 -11.56
N GLY A 203 13.37 7.56 -12.75
CA GLY A 203 12.28 6.71 -13.21
C GLY A 203 12.72 5.72 -14.28
N PRO A 204 11.81 4.85 -14.77
CA PRO A 204 12.12 3.95 -15.88
C PRO A 204 12.44 4.76 -17.14
N ASP A 205 13.38 4.25 -17.93
CA ASP A 205 13.70 4.82 -19.24
C ASP A 205 12.63 4.37 -20.25
N PRO A 206 11.95 5.30 -20.94
CA PRO A 206 10.92 4.93 -21.90
C PRO A 206 11.46 4.19 -23.15
N ASP A 207 12.76 4.28 -23.42
CA ASP A 207 13.41 3.67 -24.58
C ASP A 207 14.11 2.35 -24.24
N ASP A 208 14.29 2.02 -22.95
CA ASP A 208 14.93 0.79 -22.47
C ASP A 208 14.29 0.29 -21.17
N ASP A 209 13.50 -0.78 -21.25
CA ASP A 209 12.78 -1.39 -20.13
C ASP A 209 13.68 -1.83 -18.94
N PHE A 210 14.99 -1.95 -19.16
CA PHE A 210 15.96 -2.36 -18.13
C PHE A 210 16.79 -1.19 -17.58
N ALA A 211 16.67 0.00 -18.18
CA ALA A 211 17.40 1.19 -17.76
C ALA A 211 16.52 2.11 -16.90
N ARG A 212 17.17 2.97 -16.15
CA ARG A 212 16.54 4.07 -15.42
C ARG A 212 17.12 5.38 -15.95
N MET A 213 16.25 6.37 -16.08
CA MET A 213 16.65 7.72 -16.44
C MET A 213 16.65 8.61 -15.20
N GLU A 214 17.62 9.51 -15.12
CA GLU A 214 17.69 10.58 -14.14
C GLU A 214 17.48 11.93 -14.82
N GLY A 215 16.84 12.85 -14.11
CA GLY A 215 16.58 14.17 -14.67
C GLY A 215 16.15 15.18 -13.59
N LEU A 216 15.73 16.33 -14.05
CA LEU A 216 15.18 17.39 -13.21
C LEU A 216 13.78 17.74 -13.72
N ILE A 217 12.82 17.73 -12.81
CA ILE A 217 11.46 18.23 -13.06
C ILE A 217 11.40 19.67 -12.54
N SER A 218 10.95 20.60 -13.36
CA SER A 218 10.64 21.95 -12.94
C SER A 218 9.20 22.00 -12.36
N SER A 219 8.94 22.98 -11.50
CA SER A 219 7.63 23.12 -10.85
C SER A 219 6.49 23.36 -11.85
N ASP A 220 6.77 23.99 -13.00
CA ASP A 220 5.80 24.24 -14.07
C ASP A 220 5.45 23.01 -14.91
N THR A 221 6.27 21.95 -14.85
CA THR A 221 5.99 20.66 -15.52
C THR A 221 5.52 19.58 -14.56
N TRP A 222 5.42 19.90 -13.27
CA TRP A 222 5.07 18.94 -12.21
C TRP A 222 3.79 18.15 -12.48
N GLU A 223 2.75 18.77 -13.01
CA GLU A 223 1.45 18.12 -13.25
C GLU A 223 1.55 16.85 -14.12
N ALA A 224 2.55 16.79 -15.02
CA ALA A 224 2.78 15.63 -15.87
C ALA A 224 3.38 14.43 -15.11
N PHE A 225 3.96 14.67 -13.92
CA PHE A 225 4.66 13.68 -13.11
C PHE A 225 3.97 13.42 -11.77
N ALA A 226 3.02 14.29 -11.38
CA ALA A 226 2.36 14.21 -10.08
C ALA A 226 1.63 12.87 -9.88
N PRO A 227 2.02 12.08 -8.87
CA PRO A 227 1.35 10.82 -8.59
C PRO A 227 0.01 11.05 -7.86
N GLU A 228 -0.90 10.10 -8.01
CA GLU A 228 -2.08 10.04 -7.12
C GLU A 228 -1.64 9.65 -5.71
N LEU A 229 -2.02 10.49 -4.73
CA LEU A 229 -1.65 10.30 -3.34
C LEU A 229 -2.83 9.90 -2.45
N PRO A 230 -2.63 9.01 -1.47
CA PRO A 230 -3.64 8.68 -0.47
C PRO A 230 -4.03 9.92 0.37
N GLN A 231 -5.31 10.29 0.34
CA GLN A 231 -5.81 11.50 1.01
C GLN A 231 -6.46 11.24 2.36
N LYS A 232 -7.04 10.05 2.57
CA LYS A 232 -7.88 9.74 3.75
C LYS A 232 -7.11 9.04 4.85
N MET A 233 -6.24 8.13 4.45
CA MET A 233 -5.47 7.29 5.36
C MET A 233 -4.17 6.85 4.71
N ILE A 234 -3.09 6.82 5.50
CA ILE A 234 -1.82 6.19 5.15
C ILE A 234 -1.39 5.23 6.24
N PHE A 235 -0.49 4.32 5.89
CA PHE A 235 0.19 3.44 6.83
C PHE A 235 1.61 3.95 7.10
N ASN A 236 2.17 3.54 8.21
CA ASN A 236 3.58 3.67 8.49
C ASN A 236 4.04 2.51 9.37
N ILE A 237 5.28 2.10 9.23
CA ILE A 237 5.91 1.14 10.13
C ILE A 237 7.13 1.81 10.77
N ILE A 238 7.12 1.90 12.10
CA ILE A 238 8.28 2.33 12.87
C ILE A 238 9.04 1.07 13.25
N TYR A 239 10.22 0.89 12.67
CA TYR A 239 11.11 -0.21 12.98
C TYR A 239 12.00 0.17 14.18
N GLY A 240 11.89 -0.59 15.26
CA GLY A 240 12.52 -0.27 16.53
C GLY A 240 11.77 0.79 17.33
N GLN A 241 12.47 1.47 18.23
CA GLN A 241 11.86 2.49 19.09
C GLN A 241 11.59 3.79 18.33
N PRO A 242 10.45 4.46 18.61
CA PRO A 242 10.19 5.77 18.04
C PRO A 242 11.31 6.77 18.36
N HIS A 243 11.72 7.52 17.38
CA HIS A 243 12.72 8.58 17.51
C HIS A 243 12.15 9.94 17.08
N LYS A 244 12.83 11.01 17.46
CA LYS A 244 12.41 12.34 17.08
C LYS A 244 12.59 12.53 15.57
N SER A 245 11.52 12.96 14.90
CA SER A 245 11.56 13.26 13.47
C SER A 245 12.57 14.37 13.13
N GLY A 246 13.32 14.16 12.06
CA GLY A 246 14.27 15.11 11.49
C GLY A 246 13.63 16.12 10.56
N ASN A 247 14.49 16.83 9.78
CA ASN A 247 14.11 17.79 8.76
C ASN A 247 14.07 17.18 7.35
N LYS A 248 14.18 15.87 7.24
CA LYS A 248 14.05 15.11 5.99
C LYS A 248 12.97 14.05 6.17
N LYS A 249 12.24 13.75 5.11
CA LYS A 249 11.33 12.62 5.01
C LYS A 249 11.40 12.02 3.63
N ILE A 250 11.36 10.70 3.60
CA ILE A 250 11.13 9.91 2.39
C ILE A 250 9.77 9.24 2.61
N PHE A 251 8.79 9.64 1.82
CA PHE A 251 7.50 8.99 1.75
C PHE A 251 7.57 7.93 0.66
N VAL A 252 7.31 6.70 1.02
CA VAL A 252 7.32 5.55 0.11
C VAL A 252 5.91 5.03 -0.04
N LEU A 253 5.48 4.76 -1.27
CA LEU A 253 4.25 4.07 -1.58
C LEU A 253 4.61 2.84 -2.40
N ARG A 254 4.29 1.66 -1.87
CA ARG A 254 4.59 0.36 -2.50
C ARG A 254 3.32 -0.40 -2.83
N GLY A 255 3.25 -0.92 -4.03
CA GLY A 255 2.22 -1.86 -4.42
C GLY A 255 2.42 -3.22 -3.73
N ILE A 256 1.32 -3.88 -3.34
CA ILE A 256 1.38 -5.15 -2.62
C ILE A 256 1.75 -6.31 -3.56
N ALA A 257 1.28 -6.27 -4.82
CA ALA A 257 1.42 -7.38 -5.75
C ALA A 257 1.79 -6.96 -7.19
N ASN A 258 2.01 -5.69 -7.46
CA ASN A 258 2.21 -5.15 -8.81
C ASN A 258 3.61 -4.57 -9.07
N GLY A 259 4.52 -4.66 -8.09
CA GLY A 259 5.89 -4.14 -8.21
C GLY A 259 6.00 -2.61 -8.26
N MET A 260 4.89 -1.89 -8.09
CA MET A 260 4.90 -0.43 -8.07
C MET A 260 5.65 0.08 -6.85
N GLU A 261 6.56 0.99 -7.06
CA GLU A 261 7.24 1.74 -6.00
C GLU A 261 7.33 3.21 -6.40
N LEU A 262 6.94 4.07 -5.47
CA LEU A 262 7.02 5.51 -5.57
C LEU A 262 7.73 6.04 -4.33
N GLU A 263 8.80 6.79 -4.49
CA GLU A 263 9.48 7.49 -3.40
C GLU A 263 9.46 8.99 -3.61
N MET A 264 9.07 9.72 -2.59
CA MET A 264 9.05 11.18 -2.59
C MET A 264 9.93 11.70 -1.46
N GLY A 265 11.01 12.40 -1.82
CA GLY A 265 11.95 13.00 -0.88
C GLY A 265 11.53 14.42 -0.51
N PHE A 266 11.37 14.69 0.78
CA PHE A 266 11.00 15.99 1.32
C PHE A 266 12.08 16.55 2.26
N VAL A 267 12.32 17.84 2.19
CA VAL A 267 13.24 18.55 3.09
C VAL A 267 12.52 19.73 3.73
N LYS A 268 12.70 19.90 5.03
CA LYS A 268 12.16 21.04 5.77
C LYS A 268 13.21 22.15 5.88
N LYS A 269 12.94 23.29 5.21
CA LYS A 269 13.77 24.51 5.25
C LYS A 269 12.92 25.65 5.76
N ASP A 270 13.44 26.44 6.67
CA ASP A 270 12.76 27.62 7.26
C ASP A 270 11.34 27.32 7.76
N GLY A 271 11.18 26.14 8.35
CA GLY A 271 9.90 25.67 8.88
C GLY A 271 8.92 25.09 7.86
N LYS A 272 9.21 25.16 6.56
CA LYS A 272 8.36 24.67 5.46
C LYS A 272 8.93 23.41 4.84
N TRP A 273 8.08 22.44 4.59
CA TRP A 273 8.42 21.23 3.83
C TRP A 273 8.39 21.51 2.33
N LYS A 274 9.36 20.99 1.61
CA LYS A 274 9.47 21.09 0.15
C LYS A 274 9.76 19.69 -0.43
N LEU A 275 9.08 19.35 -1.52
CA LEU A 275 9.42 18.18 -2.34
C LEU A 275 10.70 18.47 -3.10
N THR A 276 11.68 17.58 -3.00
CA THR A 276 13.01 17.73 -3.63
C THR A 276 13.40 16.58 -4.53
N LYS A 277 12.78 15.39 -4.35
CA LYS A 277 13.06 14.19 -5.16
C LYS A 277 11.80 13.41 -5.42
N LEU A 278 11.68 12.84 -6.62
CA LEU A 278 10.67 11.88 -7.04
C LEU A 278 11.36 10.69 -7.70
N THR A 279 11.10 9.48 -7.21
CA THR A 279 11.54 8.22 -7.81
C THR A 279 10.33 7.34 -8.10
N THR A 280 10.24 6.79 -9.31
CA THR A 280 9.11 5.95 -9.76
C THR A 280 9.58 4.65 -10.39
#